data_361cffd9727210b8adf60361db42ec17
#
_entry.id   361cffd9727210b8adf60361db42ec17
#
_cell.length_a   1.000
_cell.length_b   1.000
_cell.length_c   1.000
_cell.angle_alpha   90.00
_cell.angle_beta   90.00
_cell.angle_gamma   90.00
#
_symmetry.space_group_name_H-M   'P 1'
#
loop_
_entity.id
_entity.type
_entity.pdbx_description
1 polymer ?
#
loop_
_entity_poly.entity_id
_entity_poly.type
_entity_poly.pdbx_seq_one_letter_code
_entity_poly.pdbx_strand_id
1 'polypeptide(L)'
;PKGDLRVMMMHHNPLRGEISNRYGLSHPQRAARAFADLHIDLVLCGHDHQEGVQHVEHTPFGTIVCTAGTVSNRTRGQRPSAMNIVTLSPEGIVIDPQIWSVDKQNFLPGSSQRFAR
;
A
#
# COMPACT_ATOMS: atom_id res chain seq x y z
N PRO A 1 -26.36 2.21 7.38
CA PRO A 1 -25.48 1.15 6.91
C PRO A 1 -24.20 1.73 6.32
N LYS A 2 -23.11 1.05 6.54
CA LYS A 2 -21.87 1.40 5.87
C LYS A 2 -22.01 1.05 4.39
N GLY A 3 -21.69 1.99 3.52
CA GLY A 3 -21.71 1.76 2.09
C GLY A 3 -20.61 0.81 1.63
N ASP A 4 -20.50 0.61 0.35
CA ASP A 4 -19.43 -0.19 -0.25
C ASP A 4 -18.07 0.45 -0.04
N LEU A 5 -17.04 -0.37 0.08
CA LEU A 5 -15.66 0.10 0.09
C LEU A 5 -15.27 0.58 -1.31
N ARG A 6 -14.69 1.77 -1.38
CA ARG A 6 -14.18 2.34 -2.63
C ARG A 6 -12.68 2.14 -2.70
N VAL A 7 -12.27 1.32 -3.65
CA VAL A 7 -10.86 0.97 -3.86
C VAL A 7 -10.39 1.55 -5.18
N MET A 8 -9.28 2.26 -5.14
CA MET A 8 -8.61 2.76 -6.32
C MET A 8 -7.31 2.00 -6.54
N MET A 9 -7.05 1.61 -7.77
CA MET A 9 -5.76 1.05 -8.18
C MET A 9 -5.06 2.03 -9.10
N MET A 10 -3.80 2.31 -8.81
CA MET A 10 -2.99 3.21 -9.63
C MET A 10 -1.54 2.78 -9.60
N HIS A 11 -0.78 3.16 -10.63
CA HIS A 11 0.63 2.78 -10.71
C HIS A 11 1.50 3.58 -9.73
N HIS A 12 1.39 4.91 -9.79
CA HIS A 12 2.24 5.79 -8.99
C HIS A 12 1.74 5.93 -7.56
N ASN A 13 2.67 5.94 -6.62
CA ASN A 13 2.37 6.22 -5.23
C ASN A 13 1.92 7.69 -5.09
N PRO A 14 0.73 7.97 -4.55
CA PRO A 14 0.28 9.34 -4.31
C PRO A 14 0.98 10.01 -3.13
N LEU A 15 1.71 9.24 -2.33
CA LEU A 15 2.52 9.73 -1.21
C LEU A 15 3.98 9.87 -1.65
N ARG A 16 4.80 10.43 -0.76
CA ARG A 16 6.24 10.47 -0.97
C ARG A 16 6.81 9.06 -0.80
N GLY A 17 7.58 8.58 -1.77
CA GLY A 17 8.27 7.31 -1.67
C GLY A 17 9.27 7.31 -0.51
N GLU A 18 9.23 6.29 0.33
CA GLU A 18 10.07 6.19 1.52
C GLU A 18 11.56 6.11 1.17
N ILE A 19 11.91 5.30 0.16
CA ILE A 19 13.30 5.14 -0.29
C ILE A 19 13.70 6.26 -1.25
N SER A 20 12.87 6.53 -2.24
CA SER A 20 13.17 7.53 -3.28
C SER A 20 13.07 8.96 -2.76
N ASN A 21 12.30 9.18 -1.70
CA ASN A 21 11.96 10.48 -1.15
C ASN A 21 11.35 11.43 -2.19
N ARG A 22 10.68 10.88 -3.20
CA ARG A 22 10.03 11.60 -4.29
C ARG A 22 8.55 11.30 -4.35
N TYR A 23 7.77 12.27 -4.80
CA TYR A 23 6.38 12.04 -5.12
C TYR A 23 6.24 11.38 -6.49
N GLY A 24 5.36 10.39 -6.59
CA GLY A 24 5.03 9.76 -7.87
C GLY A 24 4.09 10.60 -8.73
N LEU A 25 3.44 11.60 -8.13
CA LEU A 25 2.51 12.50 -8.80
C LEU A 25 3.01 13.93 -8.78
N SER A 26 2.72 14.70 -9.85
CA SER A 26 3.10 16.11 -9.97
C SER A 26 2.36 17.00 -8.97
N HIS A 27 1.14 16.62 -8.59
CA HIS A 27 0.29 17.39 -7.69
C HIS A 27 -0.30 16.50 -6.59
N PRO A 28 0.53 16.07 -5.61
CA PRO A 28 0.08 15.09 -4.61
C PRO A 28 -1.05 15.60 -3.72
N GLN A 29 -1.07 16.91 -3.39
CA GLN A 29 -2.15 17.48 -2.58
C GLN A 29 -3.50 17.49 -3.32
N ARG A 30 -3.47 17.66 -4.64
CA ARG A 30 -4.70 17.59 -5.45
C ARG A 30 -5.25 16.17 -5.49
N ALA A 31 -4.37 15.18 -5.61
CA ALA A 31 -4.76 13.78 -5.54
C ALA A 31 -5.36 13.43 -4.18
N ALA A 32 -4.71 13.81 -3.10
CA ALA A 32 -5.19 13.55 -1.74
C ALA A 32 -6.58 14.18 -1.51
N ARG A 33 -6.79 15.40 -1.96
CA ARG A 33 -8.08 16.07 -1.86
C ARG A 33 -9.16 15.36 -2.69
N ALA A 34 -8.81 14.94 -3.90
CA ALA A 34 -9.74 14.20 -4.75
C ALA A 34 -10.14 12.86 -4.11
N PHE A 35 -9.20 12.15 -3.48
CA PHE A 35 -9.51 10.91 -2.78
C PHE A 35 -10.47 11.16 -1.61
N ALA A 36 -10.27 12.25 -0.86
CA ALA A 36 -11.18 12.63 0.22
C ALA A 36 -12.58 12.96 -0.31
N ASP A 37 -12.66 13.79 -1.35
CA ASP A 37 -13.93 14.21 -1.95
C ASP A 37 -14.71 13.02 -2.54
N LEU A 38 -14.00 12.05 -3.09
CA LEU A 38 -14.58 10.83 -3.66
C LEU A 38 -14.81 9.73 -2.62
N HIS A 39 -14.46 9.98 -1.38
CA HIS A 39 -14.53 8.99 -0.29
C HIS A 39 -13.84 7.67 -0.64
N ILE A 40 -12.60 7.77 -1.15
CA ILE A 40 -11.78 6.58 -1.43
C ILE A 40 -11.28 6.00 -0.12
N ASP A 41 -11.62 4.75 0.16
CA ASP A 41 -11.22 4.06 1.39
C ASP A 41 -9.80 3.52 1.29
N LEU A 42 -9.42 2.97 0.13
CA LEU A 42 -8.14 2.32 -0.07
C LEU A 42 -7.56 2.65 -1.45
N VAL A 43 -6.29 3.01 -1.48
CA VAL A 43 -5.50 3.13 -2.71
C VAL A 43 -4.45 2.02 -2.71
N LEU A 44 -4.47 1.21 -3.77
CA LEU A 44 -3.44 0.22 -4.05
C LEU A 44 -2.52 0.78 -5.14
N CYS A 45 -1.25 0.91 -4.83
CA CYS A 45 -0.28 1.50 -5.75
C CYS A 45 1.08 0.78 -5.69
N GLY A 46 1.99 1.16 -6.56
CA GLY A 46 3.32 0.56 -6.66
C GLY A 46 4.34 1.57 -7.12
N HIS A 47 5.15 1.22 -8.12
CA HIS A 47 6.18 2.03 -8.78
C HIS A 47 7.46 2.23 -7.97
N ASP A 48 7.38 2.50 -6.68
CA ASP A 48 8.55 2.88 -5.86
C ASP A 48 9.47 1.71 -5.53
N HIS A 49 9.03 0.47 -5.77
CA HIS A 49 9.78 -0.74 -5.45
C HIS A 49 10.27 -0.76 -4.00
N GLN A 50 9.44 -0.34 -3.08
CA GLN A 50 9.73 -0.30 -1.64
C GLN A 50 9.44 -1.65 -1.01
N GLU A 51 10.36 -2.55 -1.20
CA GLU A 51 10.20 -3.95 -0.85
C GLU A 51 10.53 -4.22 0.61
N GLY A 52 9.95 -5.30 1.12
CA GLY A 52 10.21 -5.80 2.46
C GLY A 52 9.69 -4.92 3.58
N VAL A 53 9.35 -3.69 3.29
CA VAL A 53 8.60 -2.84 4.17
C VAL A 53 7.31 -2.48 3.46
N GLN A 54 6.26 -3.03 3.97
CA GLN A 54 4.94 -2.65 3.56
C GLN A 54 4.71 -1.21 3.98
N HIS A 55 4.67 -0.32 3.01
CA HIS A 55 4.32 1.04 3.30
C HIS A 55 2.80 1.17 3.26
N VAL A 56 2.20 1.17 4.43
CA VAL A 56 0.76 1.42 4.59
C VAL A 56 0.59 2.65 5.44
N GLU A 57 -0.09 3.62 4.90
CA GLU A 57 -0.35 4.86 5.60
C GLU A 57 -1.84 5.15 5.65
N HIS A 58 -2.35 5.37 6.85
CA HIS A 58 -3.68 5.93 7.05
C HIS A 58 -3.56 7.45 7.01
N THR A 59 -3.93 8.03 5.88
CA THR A 59 -3.77 9.46 5.66
C THR A 59 -4.69 10.29 6.55
N PRO A 60 -4.37 11.56 6.81
CA PRO A 60 -5.29 12.46 7.54
C PRO A 60 -6.65 12.65 6.88
N PHE A 61 -6.77 12.30 5.61
CA PHE A 61 -8.02 12.39 4.85
C PHE A 61 -8.91 11.14 4.98
N GLY A 62 -8.50 10.16 5.77
CA GLY A 62 -9.23 8.91 5.96
C GLY A 62 -8.97 7.84 4.90
N THR A 63 -8.14 8.11 3.90
CA THR A 63 -7.76 7.14 2.87
C THR A 63 -6.56 6.33 3.32
N ILE A 64 -6.63 5.01 3.17
CA ILE A 64 -5.51 4.12 3.40
C ILE A 64 -4.75 3.98 2.08
N VAL A 65 -3.44 4.23 2.10
CA VAL A 65 -2.58 4.02 0.93
C VAL A 65 -1.68 2.81 1.20
N CYS A 66 -1.78 1.82 0.34
CA CYS A 66 -1.01 0.59 0.42
C CYS A 66 -0.11 0.49 -0.80
N THR A 67 1.19 0.65 -0.58
CA THR A 67 2.19 0.56 -1.64
C THR A 67 2.73 -0.87 -1.70
N ALA A 68 2.63 -1.47 -2.87
CA ALA A 68 3.17 -2.80 -3.12
C ALA A 68 4.68 -2.76 -3.30
N GLY A 69 5.34 -3.82 -2.84
CA GLY A 69 6.72 -4.11 -3.18
C GLY A 69 6.83 -4.78 -4.56
N THR A 70 7.89 -5.51 -4.77
CA THR A 70 8.07 -6.32 -5.98
C THR A 70 8.26 -7.79 -5.62
N VAL A 71 7.76 -8.66 -6.46
CA VAL A 71 7.99 -10.12 -6.36
C VAL A 71 9.17 -10.57 -7.21
N SER A 72 9.84 -9.64 -7.88
CA SER A 72 11.03 -9.89 -8.68
C SER A 72 12.30 -9.58 -7.90
N ASN A 73 13.46 -9.88 -8.49
CA ASN A 73 14.75 -9.52 -7.91
C ASN A 73 15.16 -8.06 -8.14
N ARG A 74 14.25 -7.21 -8.63
CA ARG A 74 14.49 -5.79 -8.86
C ARG A 74 14.11 -4.96 -7.63
N THR A 75 14.65 -5.33 -6.48
CA THR A 75 14.38 -4.62 -5.23
C THR A 75 15.28 -3.40 -5.08
N ARG A 76 14.83 -2.42 -4.29
CA ARG A 76 15.61 -1.25 -3.91
C ARG A 76 16.03 -1.34 -2.45
N GLY A 77 17.18 -0.78 -2.12
CA GLY A 77 17.66 -0.70 -0.74
C GLY A 77 17.95 -2.05 -0.10
N GLN A 78 18.26 -3.07 -0.90
CA GLN A 78 18.57 -4.44 -0.44
C GLN A 78 17.44 -5.07 0.39
N ARG A 79 16.21 -4.67 0.15
CA ARG A 79 15.05 -5.23 0.82
C ARG A 79 14.55 -6.48 0.09
N PRO A 80 14.00 -7.46 0.81
CA PRO A 80 13.47 -8.66 0.18
C PRO A 80 12.24 -8.37 -0.68
N SER A 81 11.95 -9.25 -1.61
CA SER A 81 10.68 -9.20 -2.35
C SER A 81 9.50 -9.32 -1.40
N ALA A 82 8.43 -8.63 -1.71
CA ALA A 82 7.24 -8.63 -0.86
C ALA A 82 5.97 -8.43 -1.69
N MET A 83 4.87 -8.95 -1.18
CA MET A 83 3.52 -8.71 -1.71
C MET A 83 2.55 -8.54 -0.55
N ASN A 84 1.39 -7.99 -0.84
CA ASN A 84 0.34 -7.79 0.15
C ASN A 84 -0.90 -8.61 -0.22
N ILE A 85 -1.46 -9.29 0.77
CA ILE A 85 -2.79 -9.86 0.67
C ILE A 85 -3.74 -8.87 1.34
N VAL A 86 -4.69 -8.37 0.58
CA VAL A 86 -5.66 -7.39 1.08
C VAL A 86 -7.03 -8.05 1.17
N THR A 87 -7.58 -8.05 2.37
CA THR A 87 -8.92 -8.58 2.63
C THR A 87 -9.88 -7.43 2.92
N LEU A 88 -10.94 -7.36 2.14
CA LEU A 88 -11.98 -6.37 2.27
C LEU A 88 -13.23 -7.02 2.85
N SER A 89 -13.79 -6.42 3.88
CA SER A 89 -15.02 -6.91 4.52
C SER A 89 -15.89 -5.74 4.99
N PRO A 90 -17.16 -6.00 5.36
CA PRO A 90 -17.99 -4.95 5.96
C PRO A 90 -17.40 -4.35 7.24
N GLU A 91 -16.56 -5.10 7.95
CA GLU A 91 -15.92 -4.67 9.19
C GLU A 91 -14.68 -3.80 8.95
N GLY A 92 -14.08 -3.90 7.77
CA GLY A 92 -12.90 -3.08 7.46
C GLY A 92 -11.95 -3.70 6.44
N ILE A 93 -10.71 -3.24 6.52
CA ILE A 93 -9.63 -3.60 5.61
C ILE A 93 -8.52 -4.26 6.43
N VAL A 94 -8.06 -5.42 5.98
CA VAL A 94 -6.90 -6.11 6.56
C VAL A 94 -5.83 -6.22 5.49
N ILE A 95 -4.61 -5.85 5.82
CA ILE A 95 -3.46 -5.94 4.92
C ILE A 95 -2.43 -6.86 5.55
N ASP A 96 -2.21 -8.00 4.91
CA ASP A 96 -1.29 -9.05 5.34
C ASP A 96 -0.08 -9.08 4.40
N PRO A 97 1.08 -8.55 4.81
CA PRO A 97 2.28 -8.62 3.99
C PRO A 97 2.84 -10.04 3.95
N GLN A 98 3.38 -10.40 2.79
CA GLN A 98 4.10 -11.63 2.57
C GLN A 98 5.51 -11.26 2.10
N ILE A 99 6.54 -11.66 2.85
CA ILE A 99 7.91 -11.25 2.63
C ILE A 99 8.75 -12.48 2.25
N TRP A 100 9.51 -12.36 1.17
CA TRP A 100 10.36 -13.46 0.71
C TRP A 100 11.47 -13.76 1.71
N SER A 101 11.57 -15.02 2.09
CA SER A 101 12.65 -15.55 2.91
C SER A 101 13.60 -16.38 2.07
N VAL A 102 14.86 -15.96 1.96
CA VAL A 102 15.89 -16.72 1.25
C VAL A 102 16.15 -18.05 1.93
N ASP A 103 16.18 -18.07 3.26
CA ASP A 103 16.45 -19.29 4.04
C ASP A 103 15.35 -20.34 3.87
N LYS A 104 14.10 -19.90 3.82
CA LYS A 104 12.94 -20.80 3.69
C LYS A 104 12.53 -21.03 2.24
N GLN A 105 13.08 -20.28 1.29
CA GLN A 105 12.70 -20.32 -0.13
C GLN A 105 11.18 -20.21 -0.31
N ASN A 106 10.57 -19.27 0.43
CA ASN A 106 9.13 -19.07 0.45
C ASN A 106 8.79 -17.66 0.94
N PHE A 107 7.58 -17.21 0.68
CA PHE A 107 7.03 -16.01 1.30
C PHE A 107 6.53 -16.35 2.71
N LEU A 108 6.88 -15.52 3.67
CA LEU A 108 6.47 -15.65 5.06
C LEU A 108 5.63 -14.43 5.48
N PRO A 109 4.65 -14.64 6.39
CA PRO A 109 3.84 -13.53 6.86
C PRO A 109 4.66 -12.49 7.60
N GLY A 110 4.42 -11.22 7.29
CA GLY A 110 4.86 -10.08 8.09
C GLY A 110 3.77 -9.64 9.07
N SER A 111 3.90 -8.42 9.58
CA SER A 111 2.92 -7.88 10.54
C SER A 111 1.65 -7.41 9.83
N SER A 112 0.52 -7.99 10.16
CA SER A 112 -0.81 -7.56 9.70
C SER A 112 -1.17 -6.18 10.20
N GLN A 113 -1.86 -5.42 9.35
CA GLN A 113 -2.48 -4.16 9.73
C GLN A 113 -3.99 -4.23 9.49
N ARG A 114 -4.75 -3.72 10.45
CA ARG A 114 -6.21 -3.75 10.42
C ARG A 114 -6.77 -2.35 10.57
N PHE A 115 -7.69 -2.01 9.70
CA PHE A 115 -8.37 -0.72 9.69
C PHE A 115 -9.86 -0.96 9.77
N ALA A 116 -10.46 -0.67 10.93
CA ALA A 116 -11.88 -0.80 11.14
C ALA A 116 -12.65 0.30 10.41
N ARG A 117 -13.90 0.00 10.02
CA ARG A 117 -14.82 0.97 9.41
C ARG A 117 -15.72 1.60 10.46
#